data_7ce011032a529d0e2e5156395cde22a0
#
_entry.id   7ce011032a529d0e2e5156395cde22a0
#
_cell.length_a   1.000
_cell.length_b   1.000
_cell.length_c   1.000
_cell.angle_alpha   90.00
_cell.angle_beta   90.00
_cell.angle_gamma   90.00
#
_symmetry.space_group_name_H-M   'P 1'
#
loop_
_entity.id
_entity.type
_entity.pdbx_description
1 polymer ?
#
loop_
_entity_poly.entity_id
_entity_poly.type
_entity_poly.pdbx_seq_one_letter_code
_entity_poly.pdbx_strand_id
1 'polypeptide(L)'
;MSRSNPNRIGRRRFIARAATTALTAALTGPELLAASASGTRQSSPIKSENAREGARDWQLTRVRVVPGKGSPANEAYRSPAIEGYCSRQSVAAGETIEFMISANPPARYTIEVFRTGYYGGRGARLMTTLGPLQGTRQSDPDVTERRLIECRWQPGASLKIPSDWVSGVYLGRLTTLPEKSDQPYWQSYVVFIVRDDRPADILFQCSDNTWQAYNRWPGSYSLYDSGQPGMTSTPDVDVSFDR
;
A
#
# COMPACT_ATOMS: atom_id res chain seq x y z
N MET A 1 21.05 -28.94 13.09
CA MET A 1 19.64 -29.33 13.25
C MET A 1 18.77 -28.17 12.76
N SER A 2 18.35 -28.23 11.51
CA SER A 2 17.58 -27.17 10.83
C SER A 2 16.09 -27.42 11.09
N ARG A 3 15.41 -26.49 11.76
CA ARG A 3 13.95 -26.54 11.96
C ARG A 3 13.28 -25.97 10.70
N SER A 4 12.61 -26.83 9.94
CA SER A 4 11.79 -26.45 8.79
C SER A 4 10.52 -25.74 9.27
N ASN A 5 10.26 -24.56 8.73
CA ASN A 5 9.06 -23.76 8.95
C ASN A 5 7.88 -24.35 8.15
N PRO A 6 6.74 -24.75 8.77
CA PRO A 6 5.64 -25.45 8.10
C PRO A 6 4.71 -24.56 7.23
N ASN A 7 4.94 -23.25 7.13
CA ASN A 7 4.01 -22.32 6.45
C ASN A 7 4.40 -21.92 5.01
N ARG A 8 5.31 -22.62 4.37
CA ARG A 8 5.57 -22.42 2.92
C ARG A 8 4.55 -23.20 2.08
N ILE A 9 3.44 -22.58 1.73
CA ILE A 9 2.52 -23.09 0.71
C ILE A 9 3.12 -22.75 -0.67
N GLY A 10 3.75 -23.74 -1.31
CA GLY A 10 4.33 -23.57 -2.64
C GLY A 10 3.23 -23.35 -3.71
N ARG A 11 3.50 -22.47 -4.68
CA ARG A 11 2.61 -22.11 -5.83
C ARG A 11 1.98 -23.32 -6.55
N ARG A 12 2.60 -24.49 -6.54
CA ARG A 12 2.09 -25.71 -7.19
C ARG A 12 0.88 -26.35 -6.50
N ARG A 13 0.61 -26.07 -5.23
CA ARG A 13 -0.55 -26.61 -4.52
C ARG A 13 -1.84 -25.77 -4.70
N PHE A 14 -1.72 -24.54 -5.15
CA PHE A 14 -2.89 -23.68 -5.39
C PHE A 14 -3.63 -24.07 -6.69
N ILE A 15 -2.88 -24.49 -7.73
CA ILE A 15 -3.44 -24.87 -9.04
C ILE A 15 -4.12 -26.24 -9.01
N ALA A 16 -3.71 -27.16 -8.12
CA ALA A 16 -4.25 -28.51 -8.06
C ALA A 16 -5.63 -28.63 -7.38
N ARG A 17 -6.11 -27.59 -6.68
CA ARG A 17 -7.44 -27.60 -6.03
C ARG A 17 -8.58 -26.98 -6.86
N ALA A 18 -8.27 -26.34 -7.97
CA ALA A 18 -9.28 -25.74 -8.85
C ALA A 18 -9.80 -26.67 -9.96
N ALA A 19 -9.30 -27.90 -10.08
CA ALA A 19 -9.59 -28.79 -11.21
C ALA A 19 -10.52 -29.98 -10.90
N THR A 20 -11.13 -30.05 -9.71
CA THR A 20 -11.88 -31.28 -9.32
C THR A 20 -13.38 -31.06 -9.03
N THR A 21 -14.00 -30.02 -9.60
CA THR A 21 -15.46 -29.83 -9.44
C THR A 21 -16.16 -29.47 -10.75
N ALA A 22 -15.86 -30.20 -11.80
CA ALA A 22 -16.64 -30.10 -13.04
C ALA A 22 -16.69 -31.46 -13.73
N LEU A 23 -17.55 -32.38 -13.23
CA LEU A 23 -18.11 -33.47 -14.03
C LEU A 23 -19.16 -34.19 -13.21
N THR A 24 -20.42 -33.76 -13.27
CA THR A 24 -21.65 -34.59 -13.21
C THR A 24 -22.86 -33.68 -13.20
N ALA A 25 -23.46 -33.41 -14.34
CA ALA A 25 -24.88 -33.20 -14.55
C ALA A 25 -25.16 -33.03 -16.05
N ALA A 26 -25.37 -34.13 -16.71
CA ALA A 26 -26.08 -34.12 -17.98
C ALA A 26 -27.28 -35.07 -17.82
N LEU A 27 -28.43 -34.62 -18.35
CA LEU A 27 -29.70 -35.33 -18.58
C LEU A 27 -30.80 -35.12 -17.52
N THR A 28 -31.56 -34.03 -17.71
CA THR A 28 -33.06 -34.10 -17.75
C THR A 28 -33.56 -32.77 -18.36
N GLY A 29 -34.59 -32.87 -19.17
CA GLY A 29 -35.12 -32.00 -20.17
C GLY A 29 -35.65 -30.61 -19.77
N PRO A 30 -36.17 -29.83 -20.75
CA PRO A 30 -36.40 -28.42 -20.62
C PRO A 30 -37.77 -28.12 -20.01
N GLU A 31 -37.81 -27.62 -18.79
CA GLU A 31 -38.95 -26.81 -18.36
C GLU A 31 -38.45 -25.36 -18.12
N LEU A 32 -38.83 -24.50 -19.03
CA LEU A 32 -38.72 -23.05 -18.90
C LEU A 32 -39.64 -22.61 -17.73
N LEU A 33 -39.12 -22.50 -16.56
CA LEU A 33 -39.65 -21.62 -15.53
C LEU A 33 -38.81 -20.34 -15.55
N ALA A 34 -39.30 -19.35 -16.33
CA ALA A 34 -38.87 -17.98 -16.21
C ALA A 34 -39.25 -17.46 -14.82
N ALA A 35 -38.42 -17.78 -13.83
CA ALA A 35 -38.46 -17.08 -12.56
C ALA A 35 -37.96 -15.64 -12.83
N SER A 36 -38.90 -14.72 -12.95
CA SER A 36 -38.62 -13.27 -12.88
C SER A 36 -38.01 -12.98 -11.52
N ALA A 37 -36.70 -13.13 -11.42
CA ALA A 37 -35.94 -12.60 -10.30
C ALA A 37 -35.89 -11.06 -10.45
N SER A 38 -36.97 -10.38 -10.11
CA SER A 38 -36.98 -8.96 -9.75
C SER A 38 -36.34 -8.83 -8.34
N GLY A 39 -35.13 -9.38 -8.20
CA GLY A 39 -34.25 -9.04 -7.10
C GLY A 39 -33.86 -7.58 -7.28
N THR A 40 -34.31 -6.70 -6.42
CA THR A 40 -33.77 -5.35 -6.25
C THR A 40 -32.26 -5.50 -6.20
N ARG A 41 -31.58 -5.10 -7.29
CA ARG A 41 -30.13 -5.15 -7.39
C ARG A 41 -29.58 -4.25 -6.32
N GLN A 42 -29.22 -4.84 -5.17
CA GLN A 42 -28.68 -4.11 -4.04
C GLN A 42 -27.49 -3.31 -4.56
N SER A 43 -27.53 -2.00 -4.37
CA SER A 43 -26.49 -1.12 -4.91
C SER A 43 -25.13 -1.57 -4.38
N SER A 44 -24.16 -1.78 -5.28
CA SER A 44 -22.81 -2.14 -4.89
C SER A 44 -22.28 -1.13 -3.86
N PRO A 45 -21.73 -1.56 -2.70
CA PRO A 45 -21.20 -0.63 -1.71
C PRO A 45 -20.11 0.27 -2.28
N ILE A 46 -19.36 -0.21 -3.28
CA ILE A 46 -18.38 0.62 -4.01
C ILE A 46 -19.08 1.74 -4.80
N LYS A 47 -20.21 1.46 -5.43
CA LYS A 47 -20.99 2.48 -6.15
C LYS A 47 -21.55 3.53 -5.18
N SER A 48 -22.09 3.10 -4.06
CA SER A 48 -22.61 3.97 -3.01
C SER A 48 -21.50 4.83 -2.40
N GLU A 49 -20.33 4.25 -2.15
CA GLU A 49 -19.17 4.98 -1.65
C GLU A 49 -18.70 6.04 -2.67
N ASN A 50 -18.57 5.68 -3.95
CA ASN A 50 -18.13 6.61 -4.99
C ASN A 50 -19.15 7.73 -5.32
N ALA A 51 -20.40 7.62 -4.84
CA ALA A 51 -21.41 8.68 -4.95
C ALA A 51 -21.28 9.74 -3.85
N ARG A 52 -20.46 9.51 -2.82
CA ARG A 52 -20.19 10.49 -1.76
C ARG A 52 -19.35 11.65 -2.30
N GLU A 53 -19.33 12.74 -1.56
CA GLU A 53 -18.49 13.89 -1.89
C GLU A 53 -17.00 13.56 -1.76
N GLY A 54 -16.22 13.84 -2.80
CA GLY A 54 -14.78 13.66 -2.81
C GLY A 54 -14.01 14.91 -2.37
N ALA A 55 -12.74 14.73 -2.03
CA ALA A 55 -11.78 15.79 -1.76
C ALA A 55 -11.09 16.26 -3.04
N ARG A 56 -10.79 17.55 -3.16
CA ARG A 56 -10.04 18.11 -4.30
C ARG A 56 -8.55 18.22 -4.03
N ASP A 57 -8.17 18.23 -2.78
CA ASP A 57 -6.84 18.56 -2.27
C ASP A 57 -6.05 17.32 -1.77
N TRP A 58 -6.40 16.13 -2.21
CA TRP A 58 -5.75 14.90 -1.76
C TRP A 58 -4.33 14.70 -2.30
N GLN A 59 -3.96 15.40 -3.37
CA GLN A 59 -2.65 15.27 -4.01
C GLN A 59 -1.54 15.94 -3.19
N LEU A 60 -0.30 15.49 -3.39
CA LEU A 60 0.87 16.14 -2.82
C LEU A 60 1.09 17.48 -3.52
N THR A 61 1.29 18.52 -2.73
CA THR A 61 1.54 19.88 -3.24
C THR A 61 2.95 20.36 -2.96
N ARG A 62 3.67 19.71 -2.04
CA ARG A 62 5.05 20.08 -1.70
C ARG A 62 5.86 18.84 -1.27
N VAL A 63 6.74 18.41 -2.16
CA VAL A 63 7.62 17.26 -1.94
C VAL A 63 9.07 17.74 -1.99
N ARG A 64 9.88 17.29 -1.03
CA ARG A 64 11.33 17.53 -1.03
C ARG A 64 12.05 16.23 -1.32
N VAL A 65 12.50 16.05 -2.55
CA VAL A 65 13.26 14.88 -2.96
C VAL A 65 14.76 15.22 -2.97
N VAL A 66 15.56 14.32 -2.47
CA VAL A 66 17.01 14.44 -2.43
C VAL A 66 17.65 13.19 -3.03
N PRO A 67 18.88 13.28 -3.57
CA PRO A 67 19.63 12.09 -3.95
C PRO A 67 19.83 11.17 -2.76
N GLY A 68 19.63 9.88 -2.96
CA GLY A 68 19.97 8.87 -1.97
C GLY A 68 21.49 8.68 -1.84
N LYS A 69 21.92 8.04 -0.75
CA LYS A 69 23.34 7.71 -0.56
C LYS A 69 23.79 6.76 -1.68
N GLY A 70 24.80 7.18 -2.44
CA GLY A 70 25.33 6.42 -3.58
C GLY A 70 24.59 6.63 -4.90
N SER A 71 23.53 7.44 -4.93
CA SER A 71 22.84 7.81 -6.18
C SER A 71 23.59 8.93 -6.91
N PRO A 72 23.54 8.97 -8.25
CA PRO A 72 23.95 10.13 -9.02
C PRO A 72 23.23 11.40 -8.53
N ALA A 73 23.89 12.55 -8.61
CA ALA A 73 23.35 13.81 -8.10
C ALA A 73 22.03 14.25 -8.78
N ASN A 74 21.77 13.76 -9.99
CA ASN A 74 20.54 14.01 -10.75
C ASN A 74 19.41 12.99 -10.48
N GLU A 75 19.66 11.97 -9.65
CA GLU A 75 18.70 10.94 -9.34
C GLU A 75 18.28 11.04 -7.87
N ALA A 76 17.14 11.67 -7.64
CA ALA A 76 16.59 11.88 -6.32
C ALA A 76 15.41 10.92 -6.07
N TYR A 77 15.56 10.02 -5.10
CA TYR A 77 14.56 8.98 -4.81
C TYR A 77 13.99 9.09 -3.40
N ARG A 78 14.55 9.93 -2.54
CA ARG A 78 14.21 9.96 -1.14
C ARG A 78 13.61 11.31 -0.74
N SER A 79 12.57 11.26 0.09
CA SER A 79 11.94 12.43 0.72
C SER A 79 12.13 12.41 2.24
N PRO A 80 13.33 12.63 2.78
CA PRO A 80 13.65 12.40 4.20
C PRO A 80 12.95 13.37 5.14
N ALA A 81 12.42 14.48 4.62
CA ALA A 81 11.69 15.46 5.43
C ALA A 81 10.48 14.81 6.13
N ILE A 82 9.80 13.90 5.44
CA ILE A 82 8.83 12.96 5.99
C ILE A 82 8.68 11.78 5.03
N GLU A 83 8.83 10.58 5.54
CA GLU A 83 8.74 9.34 4.77
C GLU A 83 8.21 8.23 5.66
N GLY A 84 7.69 7.15 5.07
CA GLY A 84 7.17 6.03 5.84
C GLY A 84 6.68 4.88 4.99
N TYR A 85 6.29 3.81 5.68
CA TYR A 85 5.66 2.63 5.11
C TYR A 85 4.62 2.08 6.08
N CYS A 86 3.80 1.15 5.60
CA CYS A 86 2.77 0.52 6.42
C CYS A 86 3.22 -0.87 6.88
N SER A 87 2.78 -1.32 8.06
CA SER A 87 3.08 -2.64 8.59
C SER A 87 2.59 -3.80 7.71
N ARG A 88 1.66 -3.52 6.81
CA ARG A 88 1.10 -4.48 5.85
C ARG A 88 0.67 -3.76 4.58
N GLN A 89 0.74 -4.43 3.43
CA GLN A 89 0.22 -3.92 2.17
C GLN A 89 -1.30 -3.93 2.11
N SER A 90 -1.95 -4.84 2.86
CA SER A 90 -3.40 -4.90 2.93
C SER A 90 -3.91 -5.34 4.31
N VAL A 91 -5.07 -4.80 4.68
CA VAL A 91 -5.80 -5.10 5.92
C VAL A 91 -7.29 -5.27 5.61
N ALA A 92 -8.02 -6.01 6.43
CA ALA A 92 -9.47 -6.05 6.39
C ALA A 92 -10.08 -4.95 7.28
N ALA A 93 -11.34 -4.60 7.03
CA ALA A 93 -12.11 -3.79 7.96
C ALA A 93 -12.14 -4.44 9.35
N GLY A 94 -11.94 -3.65 10.41
CA GLY A 94 -11.81 -4.11 11.79
C GLY A 94 -10.39 -4.48 12.23
N GLU A 95 -9.47 -4.75 11.30
CA GLU A 95 -8.04 -4.94 11.61
C GLU A 95 -7.33 -3.60 11.86
N THR A 96 -6.12 -3.67 12.42
CA THR A 96 -5.26 -2.51 12.67
C THR A 96 -4.09 -2.49 11.69
N ILE A 97 -3.81 -1.31 11.15
CA ILE A 97 -2.59 -1.02 10.40
C ILE A 97 -1.72 -0.05 11.19
N GLU A 98 -0.42 -0.25 11.14
CA GLU A 98 0.56 0.65 11.75
C GLU A 98 1.32 1.40 10.66
N PHE A 99 1.68 2.65 10.97
CA PHE A 99 2.42 3.54 10.10
C PHE A 99 3.80 3.78 10.70
N MET A 100 4.82 3.28 10.04
CA MET A 100 6.23 3.50 10.37
C MET A 100 6.67 4.79 9.72
N ILE A 101 6.86 5.84 10.51
CA ILE A 101 7.12 7.19 10.01
C ILE A 101 8.47 7.68 10.52
N SER A 102 9.25 8.26 9.62
CA SER A 102 10.47 9.00 9.92
C SER A 102 10.34 10.45 9.46
N ALA A 103 10.73 11.39 10.30
CA ALA A 103 10.80 12.81 9.98
C ALA A 103 12.20 13.34 10.27
N ASN A 104 12.87 13.92 9.26
CA ASN A 104 14.21 14.48 9.41
C ASN A 104 14.31 15.86 8.74
N PRO A 105 14.45 16.95 9.53
CA PRO A 105 14.57 16.98 10.99
C PRO A 105 13.29 16.51 11.70
N PRO A 106 13.37 16.12 13.00
CA PRO A 106 12.18 15.82 13.80
C PRO A 106 11.15 16.95 13.70
N ALA A 107 9.89 16.58 13.47
CA ALA A 107 8.81 17.55 13.27
C ALA A 107 7.47 16.95 13.70
N ARG A 108 6.53 17.80 14.07
CA ARG A 108 5.12 17.38 14.19
C ARG A 108 4.55 17.12 12.80
N TYR A 109 3.61 16.19 12.72
CA TYR A 109 2.97 15.85 11.45
C TYR A 109 1.53 15.38 11.62
N THR A 110 0.80 15.34 10.51
CA THR A 110 -0.52 14.71 10.40
C THR A 110 -0.49 13.60 9.35
N ILE A 111 -1.42 12.66 9.48
CA ILE A 111 -1.72 11.66 8.46
C ILE A 111 -3.18 11.84 8.05
N GLU A 112 -3.40 12.28 6.82
CA GLU A 112 -4.73 12.39 6.23
C GLU A 112 -4.95 11.16 5.35
N VAL A 113 -5.89 10.30 5.74
CA VAL A 113 -6.17 9.05 5.03
C VAL A 113 -7.25 9.28 4.00
N PHE A 114 -6.93 9.08 2.74
CA PHE A 114 -7.84 9.20 1.60
C PHE A 114 -8.10 7.83 0.98
N ARG A 115 -9.35 7.52 0.67
CA ARG A 115 -9.69 6.42 -0.22
C ARG A 115 -9.73 6.91 -1.66
N THR A 116 -8.99 6.25 -2.54
CA THR A 116 -9.05 6.56 -3.98
C THR A 116 -10.31 5.97 -4.62
N GLY A 117 -10.91 6.69 -5.56
CA GLY A 117 -12.13 6.29 -6.23
C GLY A 117 -12.65 7.37 -7.17
N TYR A 118 -13.82 7.17 -7.75
CA TYR A 118 -14.37 8.11 -8.72
C TYR A 118 -14.82 9.45 -8.08
N TYR A 119 -15.67 9.41 -7.06
CA TYR A 119 -16.18 10.56 -6.29
C TYR A 119 -16.55 11.78 -7.16
N GLY A 120 -17.33 11.54 -8.23
CA GLY A 120 -17.71 12.60 -9.16
C GLY A 120 -16.54 13.21 -9.95
N GLY A 121 -15.47 12.43 -10.19
CA GLY A 121 -14.25 12.87 -10.88
C GLY A 121 -13.20 13.51 -9.97
N ARG A 122 -13.41 13.58 -8.65
CA ARG A 122 -12.45 14.19 -7.71
C ARG A 122 -11.26 13.27 -7.39
N GLY A 123 -11.38 11.96 -7.59
CA GLY A 123 -10.29 10.99 -7.50
C GLY A 123 -10.07 10.38 -6.12
N ALA A 124 -10.44 11.04 -5.03
CA ALA A 124 -10.34 10.51 -3.68
C ALA A 124 -11.34 11.15 -2.72
N ARG A 125 -11.53 10.54 -1.56
CA ARG A 125 -12.32 11.08 -0.43
C ARG A 125 -11.51 10.99 0.86
N LEU A 126 -11.50 12.06 1.65
CA LEU A 126 -10.93 12.05 2.99
C LEU A 126 -11.76 11.13 3.90
N MET A 127 -11.10 10.17 4.51
CA MET A 127 -11.71 9.19 5.41
C MET A 127 -11.52 9.56 6.87
N THR A 128 -10.30 9.94 7.23
CA THR A 128 -9.94 10.35 8.60
C THR A 128 -8.62 11.12 8.60
N THR A 129 -8.36 11.81 9.72
CA THR A 129 -7.08 12.47 9.96
C THR A 129 -6.54 12.03 11.33
N LEU A 130 -5.28 11.66 11.38
CA LEU A 130 -4.55 11.34 12.61
C LEU A 130 -3.59 12.47 12.95
N GLY A 131 -3.48 12.79 14.22
CA GLY A 131 -2.55 13.80 14.71
C GLY A 131 -3.19 15.09 15.18
N PRO A 132 -2.36 16.10 15.50
CA PRO A 132 -0.89 16.15 15.31
C PRO A 132 -0.12 15.10 16.11
N LEU A 133 0.86 14.48 15.46
CA LEU A 133 1.74 13.47 16.02
C LEU A 133 3.18 13.99 16.07
N GLN A 134 4.01 13.43 16.95
CA GLN A 134 5.43 13.77 17.02
C GLN A 134 6.24 12.80 16.15
N GLY A 135 6.90 13.34 15.12
CA GLY A 135 7.82 12.61 14.28
C GLY A 135 9.25 12.73 14.77
N THR A 136 9.98 11.63 14.69
CA THR A 136 11.40 11.54 14.98
C THR A 136 12.13 10.93 13.79
N ARG A 137 13.43 11.20 13.68
CA ARG A 137 14.26 10.51 12.69
C ARG A 137 14.43 9.06 13.12
N GLN A 138 14.12 8.14 12.21
CA GLN A 138 14.44 6.74 12.36
C GLN A 138 15.71 6.38 11.58
N SER A 139 16.43 5.36 12.02
CA SER A 139 17.71 4.96 11.42
C SER A 139 17.49 4.34 10.04
N ASP A 140 18.42 4.64 9.14
CA ASP A 140 18.49 3.92 7.88
C ASP A 140 18.88 2.46 8.16
N PRO A 141 18.30 1.49 7.43
CA PRO A 141 18.67 0.09 7.59
C PRO A 141 20.06 -0.20 7.01
N ASP A 142 20.71 -1.21 7.57
CA ASP A 142 21.92 -1.76 6.99
C ASP A 142 21.61 -2.53 5.69
N VAL A 143 22.60 -2.55 4.78
CA VAL A 143 22.55 -3.38 3.57
C VAL A 143 23.19 -4.72 3.90
N THR A 144 22.43 -5.81 3.77
CA THR A 144 22.93 -7.17 4.03
C THR A 144 23.81 -7.70 2.87
N GLU A 145 24.41 -8.86 3.03
CA GLU A 145 25.18 -9.55 1.97
C GLU A 145 24.36 -9.72 0.67
N ARG A 146 23.07 -10.05 0.80
CA ARG A 146 22.14 -10.19 -0.34
C ARG A 146 21.52 -8.85 -0.76
N ARG A 147 22.08 -7.74 -0.30
CA ARG A 147 21.62 -6.37 -0.59
C ARG A 147 20.18 -6.11 -0.16
N LEU A 148 19.65 -6.92 0.76
CA LEU A 148 18.38 -6.66 1.40
C LEU A 148 18.50 -5.36 2.20
N ILE A 149 17.54 -4.47 1.98
CA ILE A 149 17.30 -3.25 2.74
C ILE A 149 15.95 -3.44 3.42
N GLU A 150 15.94 -3.55 4.73
CA GLU A 150 14.75 -3.79 5.53
C GLU A 150 14.75 -2.90 6.76
N CYS A 151 13.76 -2.03 6.86
CA CYS A 151 13.59 -1.14 7.99
C CYS A 151 13.06 -1.90 9.21
N ARG A 152 13.48 -1.45 10.40
CA ARG A 152 12.96 -1.90 11.70
C ARG A 152 12.44 -0.69 12.48
N TRP A 153 11.70 0.17 11.79
CA TRP A 153 11.20 1.39 12.38
C TRP A 153 10.09 1.10 13.39
N GLN A 154 10.03 1.93 14.42
CA GLN A 154 8.95 1.87 15.39
C GLN A 154 7.70 2.56 14.80
N PRO A 155 6.50 2.04 15.09
CA PRO A 155 5.26 2.69 14.69
C PRO A 155 5.16 4.12 15.22
N GLY A 156 4.91 5.07 14.32
CA GLY A 156 4.60 6.47 14.68
C GLY A 156 3.11 6.72 14.90
N ALA A 157 2.28 5.84 14.35
CA ALA A 157 0.83 5.86 14.49
C ALA A 157 0.21 4.49 14.22
N SER A 158 -1.02 4.29 14.67
CA SER A 158 -1.84 3.13 14.32
C SER A 158 -3.26 3.56 13.98
N LEU A 159 -3.94 2.80 13.11
CA LEU A 159 -5.32 3.02 12.73
C LEU A 159 -6.07 1.69 12.74
N LYS A 160 -7.08 1.57 13.59
CA LYS A 160 -8.07 0.51 13.47
C LYS A 160 -9.01 0.86 12.33
N ILE A 161 -9.05 0.02 11.29
CA ILE A 161 -9.91 0.26 10.12
C ILE A 161 -11.38 0.14 10.53
N PRO A 162 -12.20 1.19 10.35
CA PRO A 162 -13.63 1.12 10.65
C PRO A 162 -14.33 0.03 9.84
N SER A 163 -15.34 -0.60 10.43
CA SER A 163 -16.07 -1.71 9.81
C SER A 163 -16.89 -1.30 8.58
N ASP A 164 -17.18 -0.01 8.44
CA ASP A 164 -17.92 0.56 7.31
C ASP A 164 -17.03 1.01 6.15
N TRP A 165 -15.71 0.89 6.29
CA TRP A 165 -14.81 1.19 5.17
C TRP A 165 -14.90 0.12 4.10
N VAL A 166 -15.10 0.56 2.87
CA VAL A 166 -15.18 -0.35 1.71
C VAL A 166 -13.81 -0.63 1.13
N SER A 167 -13.68 -1.77 0.45
CA SER A 167 -12.43 -2.15 -0.21
C SER A 167 -11.95 -1.09 -1.21
N GLY A 168 -10.63 -0.98 -1.34
CA GLY A 168 -9.99 -0.02 -2.23
C GLY A 168 -8.57 0.29 -1.84
N VAL A 169 -7.94 1.18 -2.60
CA VAL A 169 -6.61 1.72 -2.30
C VAL A 169 -6.76 2.97 -1.43
N TYR A 170 -5.98 3.01 -0.37
CA TYR A 170 -5.94 4.11 0.59
C TYR A 170 -4.57 4.75 0.60
N LEU A 171 -4.55 6.07 0.60
CA LEU A 171 -3.34 6.89 0.67
C LEU A 171 -3.33 7.62 2.01
N GLY A 172 -2.32 7.39 2.83
CA GLY A 172 -2.02 8.23 3.99
C GLY A 172 -1.12 9.38 3.56
N ARG A 173 -1.65 10.58 3.40
CA ARG A 173 -0.85 11.77 3.14
C ARG A 173 -0.21 12.23 4.43
N LEU A 174 1.09 12.08 4.50
CA LEU A 174 1.91 12.62 5.59
C LEU A 174 2.18 14.10 5.31
N THR A 175 1.94 14.95 6.30
CA THR A 175 2.22 16.40 6.17
C THR A 175 2.93 16.88 7.42
N THR A 176 4.17 17.41 7.28
CA THR A 176 4.88 18.05 8.40
C THR A 176 4.19 19.36 8.78
N LEU A 177 4.16 19.64 10.07
CA LEU A 177 3.62 20.88 10.62
C LEU A 177 4.77 21.80 11.03
N PRO A 178 5.01 22.89 10.30
CA PRO A 178 6.08 23.82 10.65
C PRO A 178 5.82 24.49 11.98
N GLU A 179 6.88 24.76 12.74
CA GLU A 179 6.78 25.50 14.02
C GLU A 179 6.46 26.97 13.81
N LYS A 180 6.91 27.53 12.69
CA LYS A 180 6.71 28.92 12.30
C LYS A 180 5.99 29.01 10.96
N SER A 181 5.18 30.01 10.77
CA SER A 181 4.35 30.21 9.58
C SER A 181 5.16 30.47 8.29
N ASP A 182 6.41 30.91 8.39
CA ASP A 182 7.32 31.16 7.29
C ASP A 182 8.11 29.92 6.86
N GLN A 183 8.05 28.83 7.64
CA GLN A 183 8.70 27.57 7.32
C GLN A 183 7.85 26.72 6.37
N PRO A 184 8.46 26.01 5.42
CA PRO A 184 7.74 25.14 4.52
C PRO A 184 7.27 23.86 5.24
N TYR A 185 6.08 23.38 4.90
CA TYR A 185 5.69 22.00 5.16
C TYR A 185 6.20 21.08 4.05
N TRP A 186 6.27 19.77 4.35
CA TRP A 186 6.66 18.74 3.40
C TRP A 186 5.68 17.58 3.44
N GLN A 187 5.49 16.92 2.30
CA GLN A 187 4.52 15.85 2.16
C GLN A 187 5.12 14.61 1.50
N SER A 188 4.58 13.47 1.86
CA SER A 188 4.75 12.19 1.16
C SER A 188 3.52 11.31 1.35
N TYR A 189 3.48 10.16 0.67
CA TYR A 189 2.42 9.15 0.87
C TYR A 189 2.96 7.88 1.51
N VAL A 190 2.08 7.26 2.31
CA VAL A 190 2.09 5.82 2.56
C VAL A 190 0.84 5.22 1.93
N VAL A 191 0.95 3.98 1.44
CA VAL A 191 -0.12 3.33 0.66
C VAL A 191 -0.49 2.01 1.32
N PHE A 192 -1.78 1.74 1.43
CA PHE A 192 -2.29 0.44 1.86
C PHE A 192 -3.63 0.13 1.18
N ILE A 193 -4.01 -1.12 1.24
CA ILE A 193 -5.26 -1.62 0.65
C ILE A 193 -6.18 -2.06 1.77
N VAL A 194 -7.42 -1.61 1.75
CA VAL A 194 -8.49 -2.27 2.52
C VAL A 194 -9.11 -3.32 1.60
N ARG A 195 -9.08 -4.59 2.04
CA ARG A 195 -9.67 -5.71 1.34
C ARG A 195 -10.96 -6.14 2.03
N ASP A 196 -11.81 -6.80 1.29
CA ASP A 196 -12.99 -7.51 1.83
C ASP A 196 -13.15 -8.88 1.15
N ASP A 197 -13.98 -9.72 1.75
CA ASP A 197 -14.24 -11.09 1.28
C ASP A 197 -15.59 -11.21 0.54
N ARG A 198 -16.20 -10.07 0.15
CA ARG A 198 -17.46 -10.09 -0.59
C ARG A 198 -17.24 -10.65 -1.99
N PRO A 199 -18.16 -11.47 -2.50
CA PRO A 199 -18.18 -11.79 -3.93
C PRO A 199 -18.24 -10.51 -4.76
N ALA A 200 -17.39 -10.40 -5.81
CA ALA A 200 -17.31 -9.26 -6.70
C ALA A 200 -17.14 -9.75 -8.14
N ASP A 201 -17.74 -9.02 -9.08
CA ASP A 201 -17.60 -9.30 -10.52
C ASP A 201 -16.20 -8.97 -11.05
N ILE A 202 -15.50 -8.04 -10.38
CA ILE A 202 -14.17 -7.57 -10.78
C ILE A 202 -13.25 -7.56 -9.55
N LEU A 203 -12.08 -8.20 -9.70
CA LEU A 203 -10.97 -8.11 -8.76
C LEU A 203 -9.92 -7.16 -9.32
N PHE A 204 -9.58 -6.11 -8.57
CA PHE A 204 -8.43 -5.26 -8.85
C PHE A 204 -7.26 -5.65 -7.95
N GLN A 205 -6.14 -6.03 -8.55
CA GLN A 205 -4.89 -6.34 -7.86
C GLN A 205 -3.88 -5.23 -8.09
N CYS A 206 -3.38 -4.64 -6.99
CA CYS A 206 -2.27 -3.68 -7.06
C CYS A 206 -0.96 -4.40 -7.42
N SER A 207 -0.10 -3.70 -8.16
CA SER A 207 1.22 -4.19 -8.57
C SER A 207 2.29 -3.91 -7.50
N ASP A 208 1.95 -4.12 -6.23
CA ASP A 208 2.81 -3.82 -5.07
C ASP A 208 4.14 -4.58 -5.13
N ASN A 209 4.13 -5.84 -5.55
CA ASN A 209 5.37 -6.59 -5.80
C ASN A 209 6.28 -5.90 -6.84
N THR A 210 5.68 -5.36 -7.92
CA THR A 210 6.42 -4.66 -8.96
C THR A 210 6.98 -3.34 -8.44
N TRP A 211 6.17 -2.57 -7.72
CA TRP A 211 6.63 -1.32 -7.12
C TRP A 211 7.82 -1.57 -6.20
N GLN A 212 7.75 -2.60 -5.37
CA GLN A 212 8.82 -2.94 -4.44
C GLN A 212 10.06 -3.49 -5.16
N ALA A 213 9.88 -4.22 -6.26
CA ALA A 213 11.00 -4.70 -7.08
C ALA A 213 11.82 -3.55 -7.70
N TYR A 214 11.20 -2.40 -7.97
CA TYR A 214 11.87 -1.19 -8.48
C TYR A 214 12.21 -0.17 -7.39
N ASN A 215 11.82 -0.39 -6.15
CA ASN A 215 12.08 0.56 -5.07
C ASN A 215 13.58 0.63 -4.76
N ARG A 216 14.18 1.79 -5.02
CA ARG A 216 15.61 2.07 -4.78
C ARG A 216 15.87 2.84 -3.47
N TRP A 217 14.83 3.02 -2.66
CA TRP A 217 15.00 3.67 -1.37
C TRP A 217 16.00 2.90 -0.48
N PRO A 218 16.90 3.53 0.26
CA PRO A 218 17.09 4.98 0.42
C PRO A 218 17.98 5.62 -0.65
N GLY A 219 18.39 4.92 -1.71
CA GLY A 219 19.22 5.51 -2.76
C GLY A 219 19.84 4.54 -3.74
N SER A 220 19.89 3.25 -3.42
CA SER A 220 20.44 2.22 -4.29
C SER A 220 19.91 0.83 -3.90
N TYR A 221 20.13 -0.12 -4.78
CA TYR A 221 19.71 -1.52 -4.65
C TYR A 221 18.21 -1.72 -4.69
N SER A 222 17.75 -2.20 -5.81
CA SER A 222 16.44 -2.81 -6.01
C SER A 222 16.61 -4.19 -6.61
N LEU A 223 15.53 -4.93 -6.88
CA LEU A 223 15.62 -6.21 -7.56
C LEU A 223 16.32 -6.12 -8.91
N TYR A 224 16.22 -4.98 -9.59
CA TYR A 224 16.78 -4.72 -10.92
C TYR A 224 17.98 -3.76 -10.92
N ASP A 225 18.47 -3.38 -9.76
CA ASP A 225 19.59 -2.46 -9.62
C ASP A 225 20.59 -2.97 -8.59
N SER A 226 21.73 -3.41 -9.08
CA SER A 226 22.82 -3.88 -8.24
C SER A 226 23.67 -2.76 -7.62
N GLY A 227 23.34 -1.48 -7.88
CA GLY A 227 24.14 -0.32 -7.48
C GLY A 227 25.43 -0.16 -8.28
N GLN A 228 25.65 -0.93 -9.36
CA GLN A 228 26.79 -0.80 -10.26
C GLN A 228 26.32 -0.32 -11.63
N PRO A 229 26.97 0.67 -12.24
CA PRO A 229 26.65 1.14 -13.58
C PRO A 229 26.71 -0.03 -14.61
N GLY A 230 25.67 -0.17 -15.42
CA GLY A 230 25.60 -1.16 -16.50
C GLY A 230 25.21 -2.59 -16.08
N MET A 231 24.96 -2.87 -14.81
CA MET A 231 24.45 -4.15 -14.34
C MET A 231 22.93 -4.07 -14.06
N THR A 232 22.15 -4.78 -14.84
CA THR A 232 20.69 -4.73 -14.83
C THR A 232 20.01 -5.73 -13.92
N SER A 233 20.67 -6.69 -13.36
CA SER A 233 20.14 -7.55 -12.28
C SER A 233 21.23 -8.47 -11.78
N THR A 234 21.28 -8.70 -10.49
CA THR A 234 22.01 -9.84 -9.93
C THR A 234 20.99 -10.75 -9.26
N PRO A 235 21.04 -12.06 -9.48
CA PRO A 235 20.09 -13.02 -8.91
C PRO A 235 20.12 -13.09 -7.37
N ASP A 236 21.08 -12.41 -6.74
CA ASP A 236 21.33 -12.46 -5.29
C ASP A 236 20.84 -11.22 -4.54
N VAL A 237 19.86 -10.49 -5.10
CA VAL A 237 19.24 -9.34 -4.42
C VAL A 237 17.90 -9.76 -3.83
N ASP A 238 17.74 -9.57 -2.55
CA ASP A 238 16.45 -9.69 -1.86
C ASP A 238 15.79 -8.32 -1.73
N VAL A 239 14.46 -8.29 -1.72
CA VAL A 239 13.69 -7.07 -1.49
C VAL A 239 12.68 -7.29 -0.37
N SER A 240 12.46 -6.26 0.45
CA SER A 240 11.49 -6.27 1.55
C SER A 240 10.38 -5.25 1.28
N PHE A 241 9.20 -5.49 1.83
CA PHE A 241 8.12 -4.51 1.89
C PHE A 241 8.30 -3.50 3.04
N ASP A 242 9.19 -3.77 3.98
CA ASP A 242 9.49 -2.90 5.11
C ASP A 242 10.54 -1.85 4.73
N ARG A 243 10.20 -1.02 3.74
CA ARG A 243 11.02 0.10 3.32
C ARG A 243 10.27 1.13 2.45
#